data_4648dec68076208c86b42f97d708114e
#
_entry.id   4648dec68076208c86b42f97d708114e
#
_cell.length_a   1.000
_cell.length_b   1.000
_cell.length_c   1.000
_cell.angle_alpha   90.00
_cell.angle_beta   90.00
_cell.angle_gamma   90.00
#
_symmetry.space_group_name_H-M   'P 1'
#
loop_
_entity.id
_entity.type
_entity.pdbx_description
1 polymer ?
#
loop_
_entity_poly.entity_id
_entity_poly.type
_entity_poly.pdbx_seq_one_letter_code
_entity_poly.pdbx_strand_id
1 'polypeptide(L)'
;MEQTKSEVLQGTLDLMILKALEVLGSLHGYGIARRLEQISNDLLRLNEGTVYTALLRLQQQGWIGCEWGASENNRKAKYYSITKAGRKQLTHETKSWERIAGVVDRVLRLQSEQ
;
A
#
# COMPACT_ATOMS: atom_id res chain seq x y z
N MET A 1 5.66 1.66 20.97
CA MET A 1 4.51 2.30 20.38
C MET A 1 4.66 2.52 18.91
N GLU A 2 5.74 3.15 18.50
CA GLU A 2 5.95 3.40 17.08
C GLU A 2 6.17 2.12 16.30
N GLN A 3 6.82 1.13 16.93
CA GLN A 3 7.01 -0.15 16.27
C GLN A 3 5.68 -0.84 16.00
N THR A 4 4.74 -0.72 16.95
CA THR A 4 3.42 -1.29 16.77
C THR A 4 2.72 -0.65 15.58
N LYS A 5 2.86 0.67 15.42
CA LYS A 5 2.30 1.36 14.27
C LYS A 5 2.90 0.85 12.97
N SER A 6 4.23 0.62 12.96
CA SER A 6 4.88 0.11 11.77
C SER A 6 4.37 -1.26 11.40
N GLU A 7 4.17 -2.14 12.38
CA GLU A 7 3.65 -3.48 12.13
C GLU A 7 2.23 -3.45 11.60
N VAL A 8 1.40 -2.61 12.19
CA VAL A 8 0.02 -2.47 11.73
C VAL A 8 -0.01 -1.94 10.30
N LEU A 9 0.85 -0.96 10.01
CA LEU A 9 0.91 -0.38 8.68
C LEU A 9 1.45 -1.33 7.62
N GLN A 10 2.28 -2.30 8.00
CA GLN A 10 2.96 -3.12 7.01
C GLN A 10 1.99 -3.84 6.07
N GLY A 11 1.04 -4.56 6.62
CA GLY A 11 0.05 -5.27 5.81
C GLY A 11 -0.87 -4.34 5.06
N THR A 12 -1.30 -3.26 5.70
CA THR A 12 -2.19 -2.30 5.07
C THR A 12 -1.46 -1.46 4.03
N LEU A 13 -0.17 -1.23 4.22
CA LEU A 13 0.62 -0.50 3.24
C LEU A 13 0.70 -1.25 1.92
N ASP A 14 0.93 -2.56 1.97
CA ASP A 14 0.98 -3.38 0.77
C ASP A 14 -0.34 -3.30 -0.01
N LEU A 15 -1.45 -3.39 0.69
CA LEU A 15 -2.78 -3.26 0.10
C LEU A 15 -2.95 -1.89 -0.58
N MET A 16 -2.55 -0.83 0.11
CA MET A 16 -2.68 0.52 -0.43
C MET A 16 -1.81 0.74 -1.67
N ILE A 17 -0.60 0.20 -1.67
CA ILE A 17 0.29 0.31 -2.82
C ILE A 17 -0.31 -0.39 -4.03
N LEU A 18 -0.81 -1.61 -3.84
CA LEU A 18 -1.41 -2.37 -4.94
C LEU A 18 -2.59 -1.61 -5.52
N LYS A 19 -3.44 -1.06 -4.66
CA LYS A 19 -4.61 -0.30 -5.13
C LYS A 19 -4.20 0.98 -5.86
N ALA A 20 -3.21 1.67 -5.34
CA ALA A 20 -2.73 2.90 -5.98
C ALA A 20 -2.21 2.60 -7.39
N LEU A 21 -1.43 1.53 -7.54
CA LEU A 21 -0.90 1.17 -8.85
C LEU A 21 -1.98 0.71 -9.80
N GLU A 22 -3.02 0.03 -9.29
CA GLU A 22 -4.13 -0.39 -10.13
C GLU A 22 -4.87 0.81 -10.72
N VAL A 23 -5.14 1.80 -9.89
CA VAL A 23 -5.99 2.93 -10.28
C VAL A 23 -5.20 4.04 -10.97
N LEU A 24 -4.02 4.36 -10.43
CA LEU A 24 -3.25 5.50 -10.91
C LEU A 24 -2.26 5.14 -12.01
N GLY A 25 -2.02 3.85 -12.21
CA GLY A 25 -1.08 3.40 -13.21
C GLY A 25 0.33 3.37 -12.67
N SER A 26 1.29 3.34 -13.58
CA SER A 26 2.71 3.20 -13.25
C SER A 26 3.22 4.42 -12.49
N LEU A 27 3.88 4.20 -11.36
CA LEU A 27 4.42 5.27 -10.52
C LEU A 27 5.81 4.88 -10.02
N HIS A 28 6.67 5.88 -9.83
CA HIS A 28 7.94 5.64 -9.16
C HIS A 28 7.71 5.66 -7.63
N GLY A 29 8.69 5.14 -6.87
CA GLY A 29 8.51 4.94 -5.42
C GLY A 29 8.16 6.21 -4.66
N TYR A 30 8.83 7.31 -4.98
CA TYR A 30 8.54 8.59 -4.36
C TYR A 30 7.11 9.04 -4.68
N GLY A 31 6.69 8.84 -5.93
CA GLY A 31 5.33 9.17 -6.35
C GLY A 31 4.28 8.39 -5.60
N ILE A 32 4.54 7.10 -5.35
CA ILE A 32 3.63 6.26 -4.57
C ILE A 32 3.46 6.82 -3.17
N ALA A 33 4.59 7.11 -2.50
CA ALA A 33 4.55 7.65 -1.15
C ALA A 33 3.79 8.97 -1.09
N ARG A 34 4.09 9.87 -2.02
CA ARG A 34 3.44 11.18 -2.06
C ARG A 34 1.94 11.06 -2.28
N ARG A 35 1.54 10.18 -3.19
CA ARG A 35 0.10 10.02 -3.48
C ARG A 35 -0.64 9.47 -2.26
N LEU A 36 -0.07 8.49 -1.58
CA LEU A 36 -0.71 7.94 -0.39
C LEU A 36 -0.81 8.98 0.72
N GLU A 37 0.22 9.80 0.88
CA GLU A 37 0.16 10.88 1.85
C GLU A 37 -0.94 11.88 1.52
N GLN A 38 -1.04 12.25 0.24
CA GLN A 38 -2.08 13.17 -0.20
C GLN A 38 -3.48 12.61 0.00
N ILE A 39 -3.68 11.36 -0.37
CA ILE A 39 -4.98 10.70 -0.23
C ILE A 39 -5.40 10.63 1.23
N SER A 40 -4.45 10.45 2.12
CA SER A 40 -4.73 10.35 3.55
C SER A 40 -4.82 11.69 4.25
N ASN A 41 -4.70 12.80 3.54
CA ASN A 41 -4.65 14.16 4.13
C ASN A 41 -3.53 14.24 5.16
N ASP A 42 -2.38 13.67 4.83
CA ASP A 42 -1.17 13.67 5.65
C ASP A 42 -1.31 12.92 6.98
N LEU A 43 -2.35 12.09 7.12
CA LEU A 43 -2.41 11.18 8.27
C LEU A 43 -1.32 10.12 8.18
N LEU A 44 -1.01 9.68 6.96
CA LEU A 44 0.11 8.78 6.74
C LEU A 44 1.35 9.59 6.46
N ARG A 45 2.41 9.28 7.17
CA ARG A 45 3.72 9.84 6.90
C ARG A 45 4.63 8.67 6.60
N LEU A 46 4.92 8.50 5.31
CA LEU A 46 5.63 7.33 4.84
C LEU A 46 7.06 7.70 4.54
N ASN A 47 7.98 7.01 5.20
CA ASN A 47 9.36 7.23 4.86
C ASN A 47 9.73 6.36 3.66
N GLU A 48 10.70 6.84 2.88
CA GLU A 48 11.05 6.20 1.62
C GLU A 48 11.53 4.77 1.82
N GLY A 49 12.26 4.51 2.91
CA GLY A 49 12.75 3.18 3.20
C GLY A 49 11.63 2.18 3.41
N THR A 50 10.57 2.59 4.11
CA THR A 50 9.42 1.74 4.36
C THR A 50 8.70 1.39 3.07
N VAL A 51 8.50 2.39 2.21
CA VAL A 51 7.85 2.18 0.92
C VAL A 51 8.72 1.29 0.03
N TYR A 52 10.01 1.56 -0.01
CA TYR A 52 10.93 0.79 -0.83
C TYR A 52 10.98 -0.67 -0.40
N THR A 53 10.99 -0.93 0.91
CA THR A 53 10.97 -2.30 1.43
C THR A 53 9.69 -3.01 1.03
N ALA A 54 8.55 -2.31 1.10
CA ALA A 54 7.28 -2.87 0.67
C ALA A 54 7.31 -3.21 -0.83
N LEU A 55 7.86 -2.31 -1.64
CA LEU A 55 7.96 -2.54 -3.08
C LEU A 55 8.81 -3.77 -3.39
N LEU A 56 9.91 -3.96 -2.65
CA LEU A 56 10.73 -5.15 -2.82
C LEU A 56 9.95 -6.43 -2.52
N ARG A 57 9.19 -6.44 -1.43
CA ARG A 57 8.36 -7.59 -1.07
C ARG A 57 7.36 -7.91 -2.17
N LEU A 58 6.66 -6.88 -2.65
CA LEU A 58 5.63 -7.05 -3.66
C LEU A 58 6.23 -7.53 -4.97
N GLN A 59 7.41 -7.03 -5.30
CA GLN A 59 8.12 -7.44 -6.52
C GLN A 59 8.57 -8.90 -6.41
N GLN A 60 9.07 -9.30 -5.26
CA GLN A 60 9.49 -10.68 -5.03
C GLN A 60 8.34 -11.65 -5.14
N GLN A 61 7.16 -11.22 -4.77
CA GLN A 61 5.95 -12.04 -4.90
C GLN A 61 5.41 -12.07 -6.33
N GLY A 62 5.94 -11.24 -7.21
CA GLY A 62 5.46 -11.17 -8.57
C GLY A 62 4.18 -10.38 -8.72
N TRP A 63 3.80 -9.61 -7.73
CA TRP A 63 2.56 -8.83 -7.76
C TRP A 63 2.73 -7.47 -8.39
N ILE A 64 3.95 -6.97 -8.45
CA ILE A 64 4.29 -5.77 -9.20
C ILE A 64 5.53 -6.03 -10.01
N GLY A 65 5.67 -5.28 -11.11
CA GLY A 65 6.86 -5.26 -11.92
C GLY A 65 7.47 -3.87 -11.88
N CYS A 66 8.65 -3.73 -12.45
CA CYS A 66 9.27 -2.41 -12.53
C CYS A 66 10.03 -2.27 -13.83
N GLU A 67 10.15 -1.03 -14.27
CA GLU A 67 10.96 -0.65 -15.43
C GLU A 67 11.65 0.67 -15.13
N TRP A 68 12.81 0.84 -15.73
CA TRP A 68 13.50 2.11 -15.65
C TRP A 68 12.86 3.10 -16.63
N GLY A 69 12.73 4.34 -16.19
CA GLY A 69 12.21 5.42 -17.01
C GLY A 69 12.84 6.74 -16.59
N ALA A 70 12.44 7.80 -17.26
CA ALA A 70 12.89 9.14 -16.94
C ALA A 70 11.86 9.83 -16.04
N SER A 71 12.34 10.42 -14.95
CA SER A 71 11.50 11.22 -14.08
C SER A 71 11.35 12.63 -14.64
N GLU A 72 10.56 13.47 -13.98
CA GLU A 72 10.34 14.85 -14.39
C GLU A 72 11.64 15.64 -14.51
N ASN A 73 12.64 15.28 -13.69
CA ASN A 73 13.93 15.96 -13.72
C ASN A 73 14.91 15.30 -14.66
N ASN A 74 14.41 14.48 -15.57
CA ASN A 74 15.21 13.77 -16.54
C ASN A 74 16.24 12.82 -15.90
N ARG A 75 15.93 12.33 -14.72
CA ARG A 75 16.77 11.36 -14.02
C ARG A 75 16.17 9.98 -14.15
N LYS A 76 17.04 8.97 -14.11
CA LYS A 76 16.58 7.58 -14.10
C LYS A 76 15.79 7.31 -12.85
N ALA A 77 14.64 6.68 -13.02
CA ALA A 77 13.80 6.27 -11.90
C ALA A 77 13.15 4.93 -12.24
N LYS A 78 12.95 4.11 -11.21
CA LYS A 78 12.19 2.87 -11.37
C LYS A 78 10.71 3.17 -11.26
N TYR A 79 9.96 2.73 -12.25
CA TYR A 79 8.51 2.84 -12.26
C TYR A 79 7.93 1.46 -11.99
N TYR A 80 6.97 1.43 -11.10
CA TYR A 80 6.33 0.18 -10.67
C TYR A 80 4.92 0.12 -11.22
N SER A 81 4.51 -1.08 -11.60
CA SER A 81 3.15 -1.30 -12.11
C SER A 81 2.63 -2.61 -11.55
N ILE A 82 1.32 -2.72 -11.42
CA ILE A 82 0.70 -3.93 -10.90
C ILE A 82 0.65 -4.98 -12.01
N THR A 83 0.89 -6.24 -11.65
CA THR A 83 0.80 -7.35 -12.58
C THR A 83 -0.59 -7.97 -12.52
N LYS A 84 -0.87 -8.90 -13.44
CA LYS A 84 -2.11 -9.66 -13.39
C LYS A 84 -2.24 -10.41 -12.07
N ALA A 85 -1.16 -11.04 -11.62
CA ALA A 85 -1.14 -11.72 -10.33
C ALA A 85 -1.39 -10.74 -9.18
N GLY A 86 -0.84 -9.52 -9.29
CA GLY A 86 -1.05 -8.48 -8.30
C GLY A 86 -2.50 -8.06 -8.20
N ARG A 87 -3.20 -7.99 -9.35
CA ARG A 87 -4.63 -7.64 -9.34
C ARG A 87 -5.45 -8.70 -8.63
N LYS A 88 -5.12 -9.98 -8.84
CA LYS A 88 -5.79 -11.07 -8.12
C LYS A 88 -5.53 -10.96 -6.62
N GLN A 89 -4.28 -10.70 -6.26
CA GLN A 89 -3.92 -10.54 -4.86
C GLN A 89 -4.64 -9.35 -4.24
N LEU A 90 -4.76 -8.26 -4.97
CA LEU A 90 -5.47 -7.07 -4.49
C LEU A 90 -6.92 -7.39 -4.16
N THR A 91 -7.59 -8.14 -5.04
CA THR A 91 -8.97 -8.56 -4.79
C THR A 91 -9.07 -9.39 -3.52
N HIS A 92 -8.15 -10.33 -3.34
CA HIS A 92 -8.12 -11.18 -2.16
C HIS A 92 -7.87 -10.37 -0.89
N GLU A 93 -6.89 -9.49 -0.93
CA GLU A 93 -6.53 -8.66 0.22
C GLU A 93 -7.63 -7.67 0.59
N THR A 94 -8.32 -7.14 -0.42
CA THR A 94 -9.43 -6.22 -0.18
C THR A 94 -10.55 -6.93 0.59
N LYS A 95 -10.88 -8.15 0.18
CA LYS A 95 -11.93 -8.92 0.88
C LYS A 95 -11.52 -9.27 2.30
N SER A 96 -10.26 -9.63 2.48
CA SER A 96 -9.72 -9.93 3.80
C SER A 96 -9.82 -8.71 4.71
N TRP A 97 -9.43 -7.55 4.18
CA TRP A 97 -9.48 -6.31 4.93
C TRP A 97 -10.92 -5.97 5.32
N GLU A 98 -11.85 -6.07 4.37
CA GLU A 98 -13.25 -5.76 4.64
C GLU A 98 -13.83 -6.65 5.72
N ARG A 99 -13.44 -7.93 5.71
CA ARG A 99 -13.90 -8.89 6.71
C ARG A 99 -13.38 -8.52 8.10
N ILE A 100 -12.09 -8.23 8.19
CA ILE A 100 -11.48 -7.86 9.47
C ILE A 100 -12.04 -6.53 9.97
N ALA A 101 -12.18 -5.55 9.08
CA ALA A 101 -12.74 -4.25 9.44
C ALA A 101 -14.17 -4.41 9.97
N GLY A 102 -14.94 -5.29 9.36
CA GLY A 102 -16.30 -5.58 9.83
C GLY A 102 -16.33 -6.18 11.22
N VAL A 103 -15.39 -7.10 11.50
CA VAL A 103 -15.30 -7.71 12.84
C VAL A 103 -14.91 -6.65 13.87
N VAL A 104 -13.89 -5.85 13.55
CA VAL A 104 -13.46 -4.79 14.46
C VAL A 104 -14.62 -3.83 14.75
N ASP A 105 -15.35 -3.46 13.71
CA ASP A 105 -16.47 -2.55 13.84
C ASP A 105 -17.54 -3.11 14.77
N ARG A 106 -17.84 -4.39 14.65
CA ARG A 106 -18.82 -5.03 15.53
C ARG A 106 -18.35 -5.08 16.97
N VAL A 107 -17.06 -5.37 17.19
CA VAL A 107 -16.51 -5.41 18.54
C VAL A 107 -16.59 -4.02 19.18
N LEU A 108 -16.27 -2.99 18.40
CA LEU A 108 -16.30 -1.61 18.91
C LEU A 108 -17.72 -1.15 19.28
N ARG A 109 -18.73 -1.81 18.73
CA ARG A 109 -20.13 -1.47 19.05
C ARG A 109 -20.71 -2.26 20.19
N LEU A 110 -19.91 -3.14 20.82
CA LEU A 110 -20.37 -3.86 21.99
C LEU A 110 -20.71 -2.88 23.10
N GLN A 111 -21.78 -3.19 23.83
CA GLN A 111 -22.20 -2.38 24.96
C GLN A 111 -22.15 -3.23 26.21
N SER A 112 -21.94 -2.56 27.33
CA SER A 112 -21.97 -3.23 28.63
C SER A 112 -23.36 -3.79 28.88
N GLU A 113 -23.38 -4.99 29.45
CA GLU A 113 -24.65 -5.65 29.75
C GLU A 113 -25.24 -5.26 31.07
N GLN A 114 -24.78 -4.20 31.60
CA GLN A 114 -25.35 -3.74 32.87
C GLN A 114 -26.69 -3.06 32.68
#